data_60b85a0832cfc50307d3dd608f998e2b
#
_entry.id   60b85a0832cfc50307d3dd608f998e2b
#
_cell.length_a   1.000
_cell.length_b   1.000
_cell.length_c   1.000
_cell.angle_alpha   90.00
_cell.angle_beta   90.00
_cell.angle_gamma   90.00
#
_symmetry.space_group_name_H-M   'P 1'
#
loop_
_entity.id
_entity.type
_entity.pdbx_description
1 polymer ?
#
loop_
_entity_poly.entity_id
_entity_poly.type
_entity_poly.pdbx_seq_one_letter_code
_entity_poly.pdbx_strand_id
1 'polypeptide(L)'
;PANDSLIRTFKRCHDYIYGNEGRKKDAFWELLNLIFCKIYDEKRRYLCAERNESYHRQFWVGVKERNTPEGQRAVAKRIKSIFEQLKADAIFKEVFAGNEQISLSDYGVAYVASEIAKYSFLDATVDVKGTAYETIVSNTLKQEAGQFFTPRNVIKCMVEMLNPTINSR
;
A
#
# COMPACT_ATOMS: atom_id res chain seq x y z
N PRO A 1 -17.19 -9.82 -1.07
CA PRO A 1 -17.27 -9.05 -2.32
C PRO A 1 -16.25 -7.90 -2.43
N ALA A 2 -16.24 -6.90 -1.52
CA ALA A 2 -15.27 -5.78 -1.60
C ALA A 2 -13.83 -6.24 -1.30
N ASN A 3 -13.67 -7.18 -0.39
CA ASN A 3 -12.39 -7.73 0.04
C ASN A 3 -11.68 -8.47 -1.08
N ASP A 4 -12.40 -9.33 -1.82
CA ASP A 4 -11.83 -10.10 -2.94
C ASP A 4 -11.40 -9.18 -4.09
N SER A 5 -12.07 -8.05 -4.26
CA SER A 5 -11.72 -7.05 -5.26
C SER A 5 -10.39 -6.34 -4.91
N LEU A 6 -10.18 -5.96 -3.65
CA LEU A 6 -8.95 -5.33 -3.19
C LEU A 6 -7.75 -6.28 -3.30
N ILE A 7 -7.90 -7.53 -2.88
CA ILE A 7 -6.87 -8.56 -2.97
C ILE A 7 -6.45 -8.78 -4.43
N ARG A 8 -7.44 -8.94 -5.33
CA ARG A 8 -7.16 -9.08 -6.77
C ARG A 8 -6.47 -7.86 -7.36
N THR A 9 -6.84 -6.67 -6.91
CA THR A 9 -6.20 -5.42 -7.37
C THR A 9 -4.75 -5.36 -6.90
N PHE A 10 -4.46 -5.69 -5.66
CA PHE A 10 -3.09 -5.73 -5.15
C PHE A 10 -2.24 -6.74 -5.90
N LYS A 11 -2.76 -7.96 -6.12
CA LYS A 11 -2.05 -8.96 -6.91
C LYS A 11 -1.75 -8.45 -8.32
N ARG A 12 -2.72 -7.86 -8.99
CA ARG A 12 -2.54 -7.30 -10.34
C ARG A 12 -1.50 -6.18 -10.37
N CYS A 13 -1.51 -5.29 -9.39
CA CYS A 13 -0.50 -4.24 -9.27
C CYS A 13 0.90 -4.80 -9.04
N HIS A 14 1.02 -5.78 -8.14
CA HIS A 14 2.29 -6.46 -7.89
C HIS A 14 2.80 -7.17 -9.16
N ASP A 15 1.96 -7.95 -9.83
CA ASP A 15 2.31 -8.68 -11.04
C ASP A 15 2.72 -7.72 -12.17
N TYR A 16 2.07 -6.56 -12.26
CA TYR A 16 2.45 -5.50 -13.19
C TYR A 16 3.87 -4.98 -12.89
N ILE A 17 4.16 -4.60 -11.65
CA ILE A 17 5.49 -4.09 -11.25
C ILE A 17 6.56 -5.16 -11.52
N TYR A 18 6.28 -6.39 -11.12
CA TYR A 18 7.18 -7.52 -11.30
C TYR A 18 7.52 -7.78 -12.77
N GLY A 19 6.51 -7.74 -13.64
CA GLY A 19 6.65 -8.09 -15.06
C GLY A 19 7.10 -6.95 -15.96
N ASN A 20 6.72 -5.70 -15.67
CA ASN A 20 6.86 -4.59 -16.63
C ASN A 20 7.87 -3.51 -16.19
N GLU A 21 8.12 -3.36 -14.89
CA GLU A 21 9.01 -2.30 -14.40
C GLU A 21 10.47 -2.79 -14.19
N GLY A 22 10.76 -4.04 -14.48
CA GLY A 22 12.10 -4.62 -14.27
C GLY A 22 12.50 -4.74 -12.79
N ARG A 23 11.55 -4.57 -11.87
CA ARG A 23 11.75 -4.50 -10.42
C ARG A 23 11.34 -5.78 -9.71
N LYS A 24 11.82 -6.93 -10.17
CA LYS A 24 11.39 -8.24 -9.65
C LYS A 24 11.59 -8.38 -8.15
N LYS A 25 12.76 -7.97 -7.64
CA LYS A 25 13.09 -8.06 -6.21
C LYS A 25 12.38 -7.01 -5.36
N ASP A 26 12.04 -5.86 -5.94
CA ASP A 26 11.51 -4.72 -5.20
C ASP A 26 10.01 -4.53 -5.40
N ALA A 27 9.34 -5.37 -6.21
CA ALA A 27 7.94 -5.19 -6.59
C ALA A 27 7.00 -5.06 -5.36
N PHE A 28 7.28 -5.84 -4.33
CA PHE A 28 6.54 -5.75 -3.07
C PHE A 28 6.72 -4.40 -2.39
N TRP A 29 7.98 -3.93 -2.25
CA TRP A 29 8.29 -2.68 -1.58
C TRP A 29 7.77 -1.47 -2.35
N GLU A 30 7.87 -1.48 -3.67
CA GLU A 30 7.32 -0.42 -4.52
C GLU A 30 5.80 -0.29 -4.37
N LEU A 31 5.07 -1.42 -4.38
CA LEU A 31 3.63 -1.42 -4.14
C LEU A 31 3.30 -0.93 -2.73
N LEU A 32 4.04 -1.40 -1.73
CA LEU A 32 3.85 -1.02 -0.32
C LEU A 32 4.05 0.48 -0.11
N ASN A 33 5.07 1.09 -0.73
CA ASN A 33 5.31 2.52 -0.67
C ASN A 33 4.11 3.33 -1.21
N LEU A 34 3.50 2.88 -2.32
CA LEU A 34 2.30 3.53 -2.87
C LEU A 34 1.07 3.36 -1.96
N ILE A 35 0.93 2.21 -1.32
CA ILE A 35 -0.13 1.96 -0.32
C ILE A 35 0.06 2.89 0.89
N PHE A 36 1.28 3.06 1.39
CA PHE A 36 1.56 4.00 2.48
C PHE A 36 1.24 5.44 2.09
N CYS A 37 1.59 5.87 0.88
CA CYS A 37 1.21 7.20 0.38
C CYS A 37 -0.31 7.40 0.39
N LYS A 38 -1.07 6.39 -0.03
CA LYS A 38 -2.54 6.41 -0.03
C LYS A 38 -3.11 6.52 1.39
N ILE A 39 -2.62 5.71 2.32
CA ILE A 39 -3.05 5.73 3.72
C ILE A 39 -2.71 7.09 4.36
N TYR A 40 -1.54 7.63 4.07
CA TYR A 40 -1.10 8.93 4.59
C TYR A 40 -2.00 10.07 4.13
N ASP A 41 -2.33 10.12 2.83
CA ASP A 41 -3.23 11.13 2.26
C ASP A 41 -4.65 11.04 2.86
N GLU A 42 -5.19 9.83 3.03
CA GLU A 42 -6.49 9.61 3.69
C GLU A 42 -6.48 10.05 5.15
N LYS A 43 -5.42 9.70 5.89
CA LYS A 43 -5.27 10.08 7.30
C LYS A 43 -5.18 11.60 7.47
N ARG A 44 -4.43 12.29 6.63
CA ARG A 44 -4.36 13.75 6.65
C ARG A 44 -5.71 14.39 6.39
N ARG A 45 -6.46 13.89 5.40
CA ARG A 45 -7.81 14.36 5.11
C ARG A 45 -8.72 14.21 6.33
N TYR A 46 -8.67 13.06 6.98
CA TYR A 46 -9.46 12.81 8.20
C TYR A 46 -9.11 13.78 9.32
N LEU A 47 -7.83 13.97 9.62
CA LEU A 47 -7.36 14.88 10.66
C LEU A 47 -7.73 16.35 10.39
N CYS A 48 -7.65 16.79 9.13
CA CYS A 48 -8.08 18.12 8.74
C CYS A 48 -9.60 18.30 8.92
N ALA A 49 -10.40 17.28 8.57
CA ALA A 49 -11.85 17.31 8.77
C ALA A 49 -12.21 17.44 10.26
N GLU A 50 -11.52 16.73 11.15
CA GLU A 50 -11.72 16.86 12.61
C GLU A 50 -11.40 18.28 13.13
N ARG A 51 -10.49 18.99 12.48
CA ARG A 51 -10.10 20.36 12.82
C ARG A 51 -10.91 21.44 12.08
N ASN A 52 -11.90 21.05 11.29
CA ASN A 52 -12.63 21.93 10.36
C ASN A 52 -11.72 22.69 9.38
N GLU A 53 -10.60 22.07 9.00
CA GLU A 53 -9.67 22.57 7.99
C GLU A 53 -9.98 21.98 6.62
N SER A 54 -9.82 22.76 5.56
CA SER A 54 -9.97 22.26 4.21
C SER A 54 -8.73 21.42 3.81
N TYR A 55 -8.95 20.27 3.23
CA TYR A 55 -7.89 19.41 2.69
C TYR A 55 -8.13 19.05 1.24
N HIS A 56 -7.16 19.31 0.40
CA HIS A 56 -7.18 18.91 -1.01
C HIS A 56 -6.52 17.54 -1.14
N ARG A 57 -7.34 16.52 -1.45
CA ARG A 57 -6.87 15.16 -1.68
C ARG A 57 -5.78 15.16 -2.77
N GLN A 58 -4.64 14.58 -2.46
CA GLN A 58 -3.48 14.53 -3.36
C GLN A 58 -3.34 13.16 -4.04
N PHE A 59 -3.72 12.08 -3.36
CA PHE A 59 -3.67 10.74 -3.92
C PHE A 59 -4.90 10.45 -4.79
N TRP A 60 -4.85 10.87 -6.02
CA TRP A 60 -5.88 10.61 -7.05
C TRP A 60 -5.26 10.59 -8.45
N VAL A 61 -5.97 10.01 -9.40
CA VAL A 61 -5.56 9.95 -10.82
C VAL A 61 -6.77 10.24 -11.70
N GLY A 62 -6.70 11.31 -12.46
CA GLY A 62 -7.73 11.64 -13.46
C GLY A 62 -7.60 10.80 -14.72
N VAL A 63 -8.69 10.63 -15.45
CA VAL A 63 -8.72 9.84 -16.70
C VAL A 63 -7.69 10.36 -17.72
N LYS A 64 -7.61 11.68 -17.90
CA LYS A 64 -6.63 12.30 -18.80
C LYS A 64 -5.20 12.10 -18.29
N GLU A 65 -4.97 12.25 -16.98
CA GLU A 65 -3.66 12.06 -16.37
C GLU A 65 -3.13 10.63 -16.55
N ARG A 66 -4.03 9.63 -16.48
CA ARG A 66 -3.65 8.23 -16.68
C ARG A 66 -3.19 7.95 -18.13
N ASN A 67 -3.81 8.61 -19.10
CA ASN A 67 -3.71 8.25 -20.50
C ASN A 67 -2.74 9.13 -21.32
N THR A 68 -2.10 10.12 -20.71
CA THR A 68 -1.14 11.00 -21.38
C THR A 68 0.22 11.00 -20.66
N PRO A 69 1.36 11.06 -21.38
CA PRO A 69 2.68 11.11 -20.76
C PRO A 69 2.85 12.29 -19.79
N GLU A 70 2.31 13.45 -20.13
CA GLU A 70 2.35 14.65 -19.29
C GLU A 70 1.54 14.44 -18.00
N GLY A 71 0.36 13.81 -18.11
CA GLY A 71 -0.48 13.47 -16.97
C GLY A 71 0.18 12.45 -16.06
N GLN A 72 0.77 11.40 -16.63
CA GLN A 72 1.51 10.37 -15.88
C GLN A 72 2.68 10.98 -15.10
N ARG A 73 3.42 11.89 -15.71
CA ARG A 73 4.50 12.64 -15.06
C ARG A 73 3.99 13.50 -13.91
N ALA A 74 2.85 14.19 -14.11
CA ALA A 74 2.23 15.00 -13.07
C ALA A 74 1.78 14.15 -11.88
N VAL A 75 1.16 12.99 -12.12
CA VAL A 75 0.77 12.02 -11.09
C VAL A 75 2.00 11.52 -10.35
N ALA A 76 3.03 11.07 -11.07
CA ALA A 76 4.26 10.54 -10.46
C ALA A 76 4.94 11.59 -9.56
N LYS A 77 5.04 12.84 -10.02
CA LYS A 77 5.58 13.94 -9.22
C LYS A 77 4.78 14.16 -7.94
N ARG A 78 3.44 14.17 -8.05
CA ARG A 78 2.53 14.36 -6.90
C ARG A 78 2.66 13.21 -5.90
N ILE A 79 2.64 11.95 -6.35
CA ILE A 79 2.75 10.78 -5.47
C ILE A 79 4.13 10.71 -4.80
N LYS A 80 5.21 10.97 -5.55
CA LYS A 80 6.57 11.05 -4.98
C LYS A 80 6.69 12.16 -3.94
N SER A 81 6.01 13.29 -4.12
CA SER A 81 5.94 14.34 -3.12
C SER A 81 5.21 13.91 -1.84
N ILE A 82 4.12 13.13 -1.96
CA ILE A 82 3.45 12.53 -0.79
C ILE A 82 4.42 11.60 -0.06
N PHE A 83 5.20 10.82 -0.77
CA PHE A 83 6.17 9.89 -0.17
C PHE A 83 7.26 10.61 0.62
N GLU A 84 7.78 11.73 0.11
CA GLU A 84 8.75 12.55 0.85
C GLU A 84 8.13 13.16 2.12
N GLN A 85 6.88 13.64 2.06
CA GLN A 85 6.16 14.12 3.23
C GLN A 85 5.94 13.01 4.27
N LEU A 86 5.58 11.81 3.82
CA LEU A 86 5.39 10.63 4.65
C LEU A 86 6.68 10.25 5.39
N LYS A 87 7.82 10.21 4.71
CA LYS A 87 9.12 9.91 5.34
C LYS A 87 9.54 10.94 6.39
N ALA A 88 9.15 12.20 6.19
CA ALA A 88 9.45 13.29 7.12
C ALA A 88 8.47 13.34 8.31
N ASP A 89 7.35 12.63 8.26
CA ASP A 89 6.33 12.65 9.31
C ASP A 89 6.81 11.90 10.56
N ALA A 90 6.61 12.51 11.74
CA ALA A 90 7.10 11.98 13.01
C ALA A 90 6.58 10.57 13.35
N ILE A 91 5.40 10.20 12.85
CA ILE A 91 4.79 8.88 13.09
C ILE A 91 5.44 7.80 12.19
N PHE A 92 5.81 8.18 10.98
CA PHE A 92 6.28 7.22 9.96
C PHE A 92 7.80 7.17 9.81
N LYS A 93 8.54 8.17 10.31
CA LYS A 93 10.00 8.25 10.17
C LYS A 93 10.76 7.03 10.72
N GLU A 94 10.18 6.30 11.68
CA GLU A 94 10.79 5.09 12.22
C GLU A 94 10.57 3.85 11.33
N VAL A 95 9.64 3.93 10.40
CA VAL A 95 9.34 2.85 9.44
C VAL A 95 10.31 2.87 8.26
N PHE A 96 10.86 4.04 7.95
CA PHE A 96 11.72 4.25 6.80
C PHE A 96 13.15 4.58 7.22
N ALA A 97 14.13 3.98 6.55
CA ALA A 97 15.56 4.29 6.77
C ALA A 97 15.99 5.64 6.17
N GLY A 98 15.10 6.29 5.41
CA GLY A 98 15.29 7.62 4.84
C GLY A 98 15.85 7.64 3.41
N ASN A 99 16.42 6.53 2.95
CA ASN A 99 16.98 6.37 1.60
C ASN A 99 16.03 5.71 0.59
N GLU A 100 14.85 5.29 1.03
CA GLU A 100 13.86 4.69 0.14
C GLU A 100 13.32 5.69 -0.87
N GLN A 101 13.10 5.20 -2.07
CA GLN A 101 12.55 5.98 -3.18
C GLN A 101 11.54 5.14 -3.96
N ILE A 102 10.54 5.80 -4.52
CA ILE A 102 9.67 5.19 -5.52
C ILE A 102 10.42 5.24 -6.86
N SER A 103 10.85 4.06 -7.32
CA SER A 103 11.68 3.90 -8.51
C SER A 103 10.90 3.47 -9.75
N LEU A 104 9.56 3.37 -9.65
CA LEU A 104 8.70 3.07 -10.78
C LEU A 104 8.74 4.18 -11.84
N SER A 105 8.50 3.79 -13.10
CA SER A 105 8.27 4.73 -14.19
C SER A 105 7.05 5.63 -13.90
N ASP A 106 6.97 6.78 -14.58
CA ASP A 106 5.82 7.68 -14.43
C ASP A 106 4.50 6.97 -14.79
N TYR A 107 4.52 6.12 -15.82
CA TYR A 107 3.39 5.27 -16.17
C TYR A 107 3.09 4.26 -15.06
N GLY A 108 4.08 3.57 -14.52
CA GLY A 108 3.93 2.60 -13.44
C GLY A 108 3.30 3.21 -12.18
N VAL A 109 3.78 4.38 -11.76
CA VAL A 109 3.17 5.12 -10.65
C VAL A 109 1.72 5.48 -10.95
N ALA A 110 1.42 6.05 -12.13
CA ALA A 110 0.07 6.45 -12.51
C ALA A 110 -0.87 5.23 -12.60
N TYR A 111 -0.40 4.12 -13.17
CA TYR A 111 -1.15 2.88 -13.26
C TYR A 111 -1.52 2.34 -11.88
N VAL A 112 -0.54 2.08 -11.03
CA VAL A 112 -0.75 1.50 -9.70
C VAL A 112 -1.60 2.45 -8.85
N ALA A 113 -1.28 3.75 -8.83
CA ALA A 113 -2.06 4.73 -8.10
C ALA A 113 -3.53 4.77 -8.55
N SER A 114 -3.81 4.66 -9.86
CA SER A 114 -5.17 4.65 -10.39
C SER A 114 -5.98 3.42 -9.94
N GLU A 115 -5.31 2.28 -9.78
CA GLU A 115 -5.95 1.04 -9.35
C GLU A 115 -6.28 1.07 -7.86
N ILE A 116 -5.35 1.54 -7.01
CA ILE A 116 -5.56 1.58 -5.56
C ILE A 116 -6.37 2.80 -5.10
N ALA A 117 -6.43 3.89 -5.88
CA ALA A 117 -7.21 5.08 -5.55
C ALA A 117 -8.73 4.81 -5.42
N LYS A 118 -9.22 3.73 -6.01
CA LYS A 118 -10.63 3.31 -5.99
C LYS A 118 -11.11 2.86 -4.61
N TYR A 119 -10.19 2.54 -3.70
CA TYR A 119 -10.49 1.99 -2.37
C TYR A 119 -10.23 3.02 -1.29
N SER A 120 -10.96 2.93 -0.16
CA SER A 120 -10.63 3.61 1.08
C SER A 120 -9.93 2.62 2.02
N PHE A 121 -8.70 2.94 2.39
CA PHE A 121 -7.94 2.08 3.30
C PHE A 121 -8.25 2.36 4.76
N LEU A 122 -8.68 3.57 5.12
CA LEU A 122 -9.09 3.87 6.49
C LEU A 122 -10.41 3.17 6.84
N ASP A 123 -11.35 3.12 5.90
CA ASP A 123 -12.65 2.48 6.10
C ASP A 123 -12.60 0.95 5.96
N ALA A 124 -11.51 0.41 5.38
CA ALA A 124 -11.33 -1.02 5.26
C ALA A 124 -11.06 -1.67 6.62
N THR A 125 -11.68 -2.82 6.90
CA THR A 125 -11.46 -3.57 8.13
C THR A 125 -10.00 -4.04 8.24
N VAL A 126 -9.54 -4.25 9.49
CA VAL A 126 -8.18 -4.74 9.76
C VAL A 126 -7.91 -6.07 9.04
N ASP A 127 -8.90 -6.96 8.98
CA ASP A 127 -8.80 -8.25 8.28
C ASP A 127 -8.55 -8.12 6.79
N VAL A 128 -9.18 -7.13 6.13
CA VAL A 128 -8.99 -6.89 4.69
C VAL A 128 -7.56 -6.41 4.42
N LYS A 129 -7.07 -5.47 5.22
CA LYS A 129 -5.70 -4.95 5.11
C LYS A 129 -4.69 -6.06 5.32
N GLY A 130 -4.87 -6.85 6.38
CA GLY A 130 -4.00 -7.96 6.71
C GLY A 130 -4.01 -9.06 5.64
N THR A 131 -5.19 -9.46 5.15
CA THR A 131 -5.29 -10.48 4.09
C THR A 131 -4.65 -10.00 2.78
N ALA A 132 -4.83 -8.73 2.42
CA ALA A 132 -4.19 -8.15 1.26
C ALA A 132 -2.65 -8.14 1.41
N TYR A 133 -2.16 -7.74 2.56
CA TYR A 133 -0.73 -7.79 2.90
C TYR A 133 -0.18 -9.22 2.82
N GLU A 134 -0.82 -10.18 3.47
CA GLU A 134 -0.41 -11.60 3.46
C GLU A 134 -0.39 -12.18 2.04
N THR A 135 -1.36 -11.81 1.20
CA THR A 135 -1.42 -12.29 -0.18
C THR A 135 -0.21 -11.81 -0.99
N ILE A 136 0.19 -10.56 -0.82
CA ILE A 136 1.35 -10.00 -1.52
C ILE A 136 2.64 -10.62 -0.97
N VAL A 137 2.81 -10.60 0.34
CA VAL A 137 4.02 -11.10 1.01
C VAL A 137 4.20 -12.59 0.78
N SER A 138 3.13 -13.39 0.83
CA SER A 138 3.23 -14.84 0.59
C SER A 138 3.70 -15.16 -0.83
N ASN A 139 3.31 -14.37 -1.81
CA ASN A 139 3.78 -14.56 -3.19
C ASN A 139 5.26 -14.20 -3.32
N THR A 140 5.70 -13.12 -2.71
CA THR A 140 7.10 -12.67 -2.73
C THR A 140 8.01 -13.65 -1.99
N LEU A 141 7.65 -14.04 -0.77
CA LEU A 141 8.45 -14.96 0.04
C LEU A 141 8.49 -16.40 -0.52
N LYS A 142 7.41 -16.85 -1.16
CA LYS A 142 7.41 -18.14 -1.87
C LYS A 142 8.42 -18.16 -3.02
N GLN A 143 8.55 -17.05 -3.72
CA GLN A 143 9.44 -16.95 -4.87
C GLN A 143 10.91 -16.76 -4.47
N GLU A 144 11.18 -16.06 -3.34
CA GLU A 144 12.54 -15.65 -2.97
C GLU A 144 13.18 -16.53 -1.89
N ALA A 145 12.42 -17.05 -0.92
CA ALA A 145 12.97 -17.72 0.25
C ALA A 145 12.29 -19.04 0.64
N GLY A 146 11.27 -19.49 -0.07
CA GLY A 146 10.51 -20.71 0.29
C GLY A 146 9.80 -20.62 1.65
N GLN A 147 9.64 -19.41 2.20
CA GLN A 147 8.96 -19.19 3.48
C GLN A 147 7.45 -19.10 3.28
N PHE A 148 6.69 -19.62 4.25
CA PHE A 148 5.24 -19.62 4.23
C PHE A 148 4.72 -18.99 5.52
N PHE A 149 3.73 -18.10 5.39
CA PHE A 149 2.97 -17.65 6.56
C PHE A 149 2.10 -18.77 7.11
N THR A 150 2.02 -18.84 8.42
CA THR A 150 1.05 -19.71 9.07
C THR A 150 -0.38 -19.26 8.72
N PRO A 151 -1.24 -20.12 8.19
CA PRO A 151 -2.61 -19.75 7.86
C PRO A 151 -3.37 -19.15 9.06
N ARG A 152 -4.16 -18.11 8.83
CA ARG A 152 -4.86 -17.37 9.90
C ARG A 152 -5.78 -18.24 10.74
N ASN A 153 -6.47 -19.21 10.12
CA ASN A 153 -7.30 -20.17 10.84
C ASN A 153 -6.51 -21.03 11.82
N VAL A 154 -5.26 -21.38 11.48
CA VAL A 154 -4.34 -22.09 12.37
C VAL A 154 -3.90 -21.17 13.51
N ILE A 155 -3.50 -19.93 13.20
CA ILE A 155 -3.13 -18.94 14.23
C ILE A 155 -4.30 -18.71 15.18
N LYS A 156 -5.51 -18.52 14.67
CA LYS A 156 -6.71 -18.32 15.49
C LYS A 156 -6.96 -19.51 16.42
N CYS A 157 -6.88 -20.72 15.89
CA CYS A 157 -7.02 -21.95 16.67
C CYS A 157 -5.95 -22.03 17.78
N MET A 158 -4.69 -21.74 17.46
CA MET A 158 -3.59 -21.72 18.43
C MET A 158 -3.81 -20.67 19.53
N VAL A 159 -4.25 -19.46 19.18
CA VAL A 159 -4.55 -18.40 20.15
C VAL A 159 -5.71 -18.81 21.05
N GLU A 160 -6.79 -19.38 20.50
CA GLU A 160 -7.93 -19.86 21.27
C GLU A 160 -7.53 -21.01 22.23
N MET A 161 -6.67 -21.93 21.79
CA MET A 161 -6.18 -23.04 22.63
C MET A 161 -5.25 -22.57 23.75
N LEU A 162 -4.35 -21.63 23.46
CA LEU A 162 -3.39 -21.12 24.43
C LEU A 162 -3.99 -20.09 25.38
N ASN A 163 -5.10 -19.48 24.99
CA ASN A 163 -5.80 -18.45 25.75
C ASN A 163 -4.86 -17.45 26.45
N PRO A 164 -3.95 -16.78 25.70
CA PRO A 164 -2.93 -15.92 26.30
C PRO A 164 -3.58 -14.73 27.02
N THR A 165 -3.06 -14.43 28.22
CA THR A 165 -3.42 -13.25 28.99
C THR A 165 -2.43 -12.11 28.72
N ILE A 166 -2.77 -10.88 29.12
CA ILE A 166 -1.91 -9.68 28.96
C ILE A 166 -0.51 -9.88 29.56
N ASN A 167 -0.37 -10.76 30.54
CA ASN A 167 0.88 -11.08 31.24
C ASN A 167 1.52 -12.38 30.76
N SER A 168 1.00 -13.04 29.73
CA SER A 168 1.62 -14.25 29.16
C SER A 168 2.90 -13.87 28.41
N ARG A 169 4.03 -14.48 28.79
CA ARG A 169 5.34 -14.35 28.09
C ARG A 169 5.61 -15.58 27.25
#